data_0165154a8e456147aa15eb66d96323d4
#
_entry.id   0165154a8e456147aa15eb66d96323d4
#
_cell.length_a   1.000
_cell.length_b   1.000
_cell.length_c   1.000
_cell.angle_alpha   90.00
_cell.angle_beta   90.00
_cell.angle_gamma   90.00
#
_symmetry.space_group_name_H-M   'P 1'
#
loop_
_entity.id
_entity.type
_entity.pdbx_description
1 polymer ?
#
loop_
_entity_poly.entity_id
_entity_poly.type
_entity_poly.pdbx_seq_one_letter_code
_entity_poly.pdbx_strand_id
1 'polypeptide(L)'
;MNIVITGGTGLIGRHLIPRLLDLGHQITVVTRNPQKASSVLGPRVTLWQGLAEQSNLNGVDAVINLAGEPIADKRWTHEQKERLCQSRWNITQKLVDLINASDTPPSVLISGSATGYYGDLGEVVVTEEEPPHNEFTHKLCARWEEIACRAQNDKTRVCLLRTGVVLAPDGGILGKMLPPFRFGLGGPIGSGRQYLAWIHIDDMVNGILWLLDNELRGPFNMVSPYPERNEQFAHALGHALHRPAILRVPATAIRLLMGESSVLVLGGQRALPKKLEEAGFAFRWYDLEEALADVVR
;
A
#
# COMPACT_ATOMS: atom_id res chain seq x y z
N MET A 1 8.55 -1.97 21.62
CA MET A 1 8.26 -0.57 21.19
C MET A 1 6.81 -0.22 21.43
N ASN A 2 6.54 1.05 21.67
CA ASN A 2 5.21 1.63 21.64
C ASN A 2 4.97 2.20 20.24
N ILE A 3 4.02 1.65 19.51
CA ILE A 3 3.79 1.97 18.09
C ILE A 3 2.37 2.52 17.92
N VAL A 4 2.26 3.66 17.26
CA VAL A 4 0.98 4.25 16.84
C VAL A 4 0.75 3.93 15.37
N ILE A 5 -0.41 3.38 15.05
CA ILE A 5 -0.78 2.96 13.69
C ILE A 5 -2.08 3.62 13.26
N THR A 6 -2.10 4.23 12.09
CA THR A 6 -3.31 4.63 11.39
C THR A 6 -3.64 3.64 10.28
N GLY A 7 -4.89 3.52 9.92
CA GLY A 7 -5.29 2.55 8.89
C GLY A 7 -5.16 1.08 9.33
N GLY A 8 -5.15 0.82 10.63
CA GLY A 8 -4.94 -0.51 11.19
C GLY A 8 -6.01 -1.55 10.85
N THR A 9 -7.21 -1.13 10.47
CA THR A 9 -8.29 -2.03 10.04
C THR A 9 -8.27 -2.32 8.53
N GLY A 10 -7.38 -1.67 7.79
CA GLY A 10 -7.18 -1.92 6.37
C GLY A 10 -6.47 -3.24 6.08
N LEU A 11 -6.29 -3.55 4.80
CA LEU A 11 -5.69 -4.82 4.37
C LEU A 11 -4.31 -5.07 4.99
N ILE A 12 -3.40 -4.11 4.84
CA ILE A 12 -2.05 -4.25 5.39
C ILE A 12 -2.08 -4.25 6.92
N GLY A 13 -2.83 -3.34 7.52
CA GLY A 13 -2.92 -3.22 8.98
C GLY A 13 -3.40 -4.49 9.67
N ARG A 14 -4.41 -5.17 9.11
CA ARG A 14 -4.95 -6.43 9.66
C ARG A 14 -3.92 -7.57 9.68
N HIS A 15 -2.97 -7.56 8.76
CA HIS A 15 -1.90 -8.56 8.69
C HIS A 15 -0.66 -8.13 9.48
N LEU A 16 -0.40 -6.84 9.58
CA LEU A 16 0.76 -6.28 10.28
C LEU A 16 0.60 -6.32 11.81
N ILE A 17 -0.55 -5.87 12.30
CA ILE A 17 -0.77 -5.70 13.75
C ILE A 17 -0.60 -6.99 14.54
N PRO A 18 -1.17 -8.14 14.13
CA PRO A 18 -0.92 -9.41 14.84
C PRO A 18 0.57 -9.76 14.94
N ARG A 19 1.32 -9.52 13.88
CA ARG A 19 2.77 -9.78 13.86
C ARG A 19 3.52 -8.88 14.84
N LEU A 20 3.17 -7.61 14.91
CA LEU A 20 3.76 -6.67 15.87
C LEU A 20 3.43 -7.04 17.31
N LEU A 21 2.20 -7.44 17.58
CA LEU A 21 1.78 -7.90 18.90
C LEU A 21 2.53 -9.17 19.33
N ASP A 22 2.69 -10.13 18.44
CA ASP A 22 3.40 -11.38 18.71
C ASP A 22 4.91 -11.14 18.94
N LEU A 23 5.46 -10.05 18.38
CA LEU A 23 6.83 -9.60 18.66
C LEU A 23 6.96 -8.83 19.98
N GLY A 24 5.88 -8.67 20.73
CA GLY A 24 5.88 -8.01 22.05
C GLY A 24 5.73 -6.49 22.03
N HIS A 25 5.36 -5.90 20.88
CA HIS A 25 5.12 -4.47 20.79
C HIS A 25 3.77 -4.08 21.37
N GLN A 26 3.69 -2.87 21.92
CA GLN A 26 2.43 -2.26 22.36
C GLN A 26 1.88 -1.40 21.23
N ILE A 27 0.66 -1.69 20.83
CA ILE A 27 0.05 -1.08 19.64
C ILE A 27 -1.12 -0.19 20.03
N THR A 28 -1.08 1.05 19.59
CA THR A 28 -2.19 2.00 19.62
C THR A 28 -2.68 2.23 18.20
N VAL A 29 -3.95 2.00 17.95
CA VAL A 29 -4.58 2.19 16.64
C VAL A 29 -5.45 3.44 16.66
N VAL A 30 -5.18 4.34 15.73
CA VAL A 30 -6.00 5.53 15.49
C VAL A 30 -7.14 5.15 14.57
N THR A 31 -8.38 5.32 15.01
CA THR A 31 -9.57 4.91 14.25
C THR A 31 -10.70 5.92 14.40
N ARG A 32 -11.54 6.03 13.36
CA ARG A 32 -12.79 6.80 13.42
C ARG A 32 -13.92 6.00 14.06
N ASN A 33 -13.81 4.68 14.09
CA ASN A 33 -14.81 3.76 14.60
C ASN A 33 -14.17 2.72 15.54
N PRO A 34 -14.07 3.03 16.86
CA PRO A 34 -13.48 2.11 17.83
C PRO A 34 -14.16 0.76 17.93
N GLN A 35 -15.49 0.71 17.78
CA GLN A 35 -16.24 -0.58 17.85
C GLN A 35 -15.85 -1.50 16.71
N LYS A 36 -15.79 -0.98 15.49
CA LYS A 36 -15.34 -1.76 14.32
C LYS A 36 -13.88 -2.18 14.48
N ALA A 37 -13.01 -1.30 14.90
CA ALA A 37 -11.60 -1.61 15.13
C ALA A 37 -11.42 -2.70 16.19
N SER A 38 -12.15 -2.64 17.30
CA SER A 38 -12.12 -3.66 18.33
C SER A 38 -12.57 -5.04 17.80
N SER A 39 -13.63 -5.08 16.99
CA SER A 39 -14.11 -6.35 16.41
C SER A 39 -13.13 -6.98 15.42
N VAL A 40 -12.38 -6.14 14.68
CA VAL A 40 -11.41 -6.59 13.66
C VAL A 40 -10.07 -6.98 14.28
N LEU A 41 -9.58 -6.20 15.25
CA LEU A 41 -8.21 -6.29 15.78
C LEU A 41 -8.12 -7.01 17.13
N GLY A 42 -9.26 -7.21 17.80
CA GLY A 42 -9.30 -7.85 19.11
C GLY A 42 -8.88 -6.92 20.25
N PRO A 43 -8.76 -7.48 21.48
CA PRO A 43 -8.60 -6.68 22.70
C PRO A 43 -7.16 -6.28 23.03
N ARG A 44 -6.16 -6.77 22.29
CA ARG A 44 -4.74 -6.53 22.58
C ARG A 44 -4.22 -5.17 22.14
N VAL A 45 -5.04 -4.36 21.48
CA VAL A 45 -4.67 -3.02 21.00
C VAL A 45 -5.35 -1.93 21.82
N THR A 46 -4.65 -0.81 22.01
CA THR A 46 -5.25 0.43 22.52
C THR A 46 -5.87 1.18 21.34
N LEU A 47 -7.02 1.80 21.55
CA LEU A 47 -7.72 2.54 20.51
C LEU A 47 -7.77 4.03 20.85
N TRP A 48 -7.38 4.88 19.90
CA TRP A 48 -7.61 6.31 19.93
C TRP A 48 -8.68 6.68 18.90
N GLN A 49 -9.71 7.38 19.33
CA GLN A 49 -10.72 7.88 18.42
C GLN A 49 -10.24 9.18 17.77
N GLY A 50 -9.38 9.05 16.75
CA GLY A 50 -8.72 10.17 16.10
C GLY A 50 -7.52 10.69 16.88
N LEU A 51 -6.99 11.83 16.44
CA LEU A 51 -5.77 12.45 16.99
C LEU A 51 -6.05 13.79 17.71
N ALA A 52 -7.30 14.23 17.75
CA ALA A 52 -7.65 15.58 18.25
C ALA A 52 -7.30 15.81 19.72
N GLU A 53 -7.31 14.76 20.52
CA GLU A 53 -6.99 14.84 21.97
C GLU A 53 -5.48 14.80 22.25
N GLN A 54 -4.67 14.52 21.25
CA GLN A 54 -3.22 14.42 21.40
C GLN A 54 -2.57 15.79 21.20
N SER A 55 -1.61 16.15 22.05
CA SER A 55 -0.79 17.35 21.91
C SER A 55 0.63 17.06 21.44
N ASN A 56 1.10 15.83 21.61
CA ASN A 56 2.40 15.33 21.18
C ASN A 56 2.38 13.80 21.13
N LEU A 57 3.49 13.20 20.73
CA LEU A 57 3.71 11.75 20.71
C LEU A 57 4.90 11.34 21.60
N ASN A 58 5.11 12.03 22.72
CA ASN A 58 6.13 11.63 23.68
C ASN A 58 5.90 10.19 24.16
N GLY A 59 6.96 9.39 24.22
CA GLY A 59 6.88 7.99 24.62
C GLY A 59 6.43 7.02 23.53
N VAL A 60 6.10 7.50 22.35
CA VAL A 60 5.87 6.68 21.16
C VAL A 60 7.20 6.45 20.45
N ASP A 61 7.53 5.19 20.17
CA ASP A 61 8.79 4.81 19.54
C ASP A 61 8.73 4.86 18.01
N ALA A 62 7.59 4.51 17.43
CA ALA A 62 7.37 4.50 15.99
C ALA A 62 5.94 4.85 15.62
N VAL A 63 5.77 5.44 14.44
CA VAL A 63 4.46 5.70 13.83
C VAL A 63 4.41 5.02 12.47
N ILE A 64 3.34 4.24 12.23
CA ILE A 64 3.07 3.61 10.95
C ILE A 64 1.74 4.16 10.41
N ASN A 65 1.83 4.93 9.34
CA ASN A 65 0.70 5.67 8.76
C ASN A 65 0.22 4.98 7.49
N LEU A 66 -0.85 4.20 7.60
CA LEU A 66 -1.45 3.43 6.51
C LEU A 66 -2.85 3.92 6.14
N ALA A 67 -3.31 5.02 6.73
CA ALA A 67 -4.65 5.54 6.50
C ALA A 67 -4.82 6.15 5.10
N GLY A 68 -5.96 5.89 4.49
CA GLY A 68 -6.34 6.45 3.22
C GLY A 68 -7.61 5.79 2.68
N GLU A 69 -8.47 6.57 2.02
CA GLU A 69 -9.64 6.03 1.36
C GLU A 69 -9.24 5.14 0.17
N PRO A 70 -9.91 3.98 -0.07
CA PRO A 70 -9.59 3.10 -1.20
C PRO A 70 -9.68 3.83 -2.54
N ILE A 71 -8.61 3.75 -3.33
CA ILE A 71 -8.47 4.55 -4.56
C ILE A 71 -9.32 4.02 -5.72
N ALA A 72 -9.63 2.73 -5.73
CA ALA A 72 -10.28 2.05 -6.85
C ALA A 72 -11.77 1.73 -6.61
N ASP A 73 -12.34 2.12 -5.47
CA ASP A 73 -13.72 1.72 -5.12
C ASP A 73 -14.79 2.56 -5.81
N LYS A 74 -14.45 3.80 -6.19
CA LYS A 74 -15.38 4.76 -6.80
C LYS A 74 -14.76 5.44 -8.02
N ARG A 75 -15.61 5.91 -8.93
CA ARG A 75 -15.16 6.75 -10.06
C ARG A 75 -14.53 8.04 -9.54
N TRP A 76 -13.52 8.53 -10.24
CA TRP A 76 -12.83 9.76 -9.88
C TRP A 76 -13.56 10.99 -10.38
N THR A 77 -14.56 11.41 -9.64
CA THR A 77 -15.13 12.75 -9.76
C THR A 77 -14.18 13.76 -9.09
N HIS A 78 -14.38 15.04 -9.32
CA HIS A 78 -13.61 16.08 -8.62
C HIS A 78 -13.71 15.91 -7.09
N GLU A 79 -14.93 15.73 -6.59
CA GLU A 79 -15.19 15.50 -5.16
C GLU A 79 -14.48 14.25 -4.63
N GLN A 80 -14.52 13.15 -5.39
CA GLN A 80 -13.85 11.91 -4.99
C GLN A 80 -12.33 12.05 -4.97
N LYS A 81 -11.75 12.74 -5.95
CA LYS A 81 -10.32 13.03 -5.96
C LYS A 81 -9.90 13.88 -4.76
N GLU A 82 -10.69 14.87 -4.38
CA GLU A 82 -10.45 15.64 -3.16
C GLU A 82 -10.49 14.77 -1.90
N ARG A 83 -11.47 13.87 -1.78
CA ARG A 83 -11.56 12.93 -0.65
C ARG A 83 -10.35 12.00 -0.58
N LEU A 84 -9.90 11.48 -1.72
CA LEU A 84 -8.71 10.65 -1.80
C LEU A 84 -7.46 11.37 -1.31
N CYS A 85 -7.31 12.63 -1.70
CA CYS A 85 -6.21 13.48 -1.23
C CYS A 85 -6.32 13.79 0.27
N GLN A 86 -7.45 14.33 0.71
CA GLN A 86 -7.64 14.76 2.08
C GLN A 86 -7.57 13.62 3.09
N SER A 87 -8.07 12.44 2.74
CA SER A 87 -8.00 11.26 3.61
C SER A 87 -6.56 10.83 3.93
N ARG A 88 -5.61 11.23 3.10
CA ARG A 88 -4.18 10.96 3.26
C ARG A 88 -3.43 12.16 3.84
N TRP A 89 -3.61 13.32 3.23
CA TRP A 89 -2.83 14.53 3.58
C TRP A 89 -3.14 15.04 4.97
N ASN A 90 -4.42 15.08 5.36
CA ASN A 90 -4.83 15.66 6.64
C ASN A 90 -4.32 14.86 7.84
N ILE A 91 -4.47 13.54 7.82
CA ILE A 91 -3.98 12.70 8.92
C ILE A 91 -2.46 12.70 8.98
N THR A 92 -1.80 12.69 7.83
CA THR A 92 -0.34 12.74 7.76
C THR A 92 0.18 14.05 8.31
N GLN A 93 -0.43 15.19 7.94
CA GLN A 93 -0.06 16.49 8.50
C GLN A 93 -0.24 16.53 10.03
N LYS A 94 -1.35 15.98 10.53
CA LYS A 94 -1.59 15.91 11.96
C LYS A 94 -0.57 15.09 12.71
N LEU A 95 -0.19 13.94 12.15
CA LEU A 95 0.89 13.10 12.71
C LEU A 95 2.22 13.84 12.73
N VAL A 96 2.57 14.52 11.65
CA VAL A 96 3.81 15.31 11.54
C VAL A 96 3.81 16.43 12.58
N ASP A 97 2.70 17.15 12.73
CA ASP A 97 2.59 18.21 13.75
C ASP A 97 2.80 17.67 15.16
N LEU A 98 2.22 16.51 15.48
CA LEU A 98 2.39 15.85 16.77
C LEU A 98 3.82 15.38 17.01
N ILE A 99 4.46 14.81 15.99
CA ILE A 99 5.88 14.39 16.05
C ILE A 99 6.75 15.61 16.34
N ASN A 100 6.57 16.69 15.59
CA ASN A 100 7.36 17.91 15.71
C ASN A 100 7.11 18.66 17.02
N ALA A 101 5.95 18.46 17.65
CA ALA A 101 5.61 19.01 18.98
C ALA A 101 6.15 18.16 20.15
N SER A 102 6.79 17.03 19.87
CA SER A 102 7.26 16.10 20.91
C SER A 102 8.67 16.45 21.39
N ASP A 103 8.89 16.39 22.68
CA ASP A 103 10.22 16.51 23.29
C ASP A 103 11.02 15.20 23.08
N THR A 104 10.33 14.07 23.16
CA THR A 104 10.86 12.73 22.87
C THR A 104 10.11 12.11 21.70
N PRO A 105 10.38 12.56 20.45
CA PRO A 105 9.62 12.12 19.30
C PRO A 105 9.89 10.68 18.95
N PRO A 106 8.99 10.02 18.18
CA PRO A 106 9.25 8.72 17.60
C PRO A 106 10.55 8.71 16.78
N SER A 107 11.28 7.61 16.84
CA SER A 107 12.52 7.46 16.04
C SER A 107 12.27 7.25 14.56
N VAL A 108 11.06 6.82 14.19
CA VAL A 108 10.69 6.57 12.80
C VAL A 108 9.22 6.87 12.53
N LEU A 109 8.97 7.50 11.38
CA LEU A 109 7.66 7.57 10.72
C LEU A 109 7.73 6.73 9.45
N ILE A 110 6.96 5.65 9.40
CA ILE A 110 6.76 4.84 8.20
C ILE A 110 5.41 5.24 7.61
N SER A 111 5.42 5.94 6.49
CA SER A 111 4.22 6.53 5.90
C SER A 111 3.89 5.93 4.55
N GLY A 112 2.60 5.69 4.30
CA GLY A 112 2.10 5.22 3.02
C GLY A 112 2.43 6.14 1.86
N SER A 113 2.59 5.55 0.71
CA SER A 113 2.64 6.11 -0.62
C SER A 113 2.20 4.98 -1.57
N ALA A 114 2.40 5.14 -2.86
CA ALA A 114 2.07 4.08 -3.82
C ALA A 114 2.96 4.18 -5.05
N THR A 115 3.06 3.10 -5.83
CA THR A 115 3.73 3.12 -7.15
C THR A 115 3.04 4.08 -8.12
N GLY A 116 1.81 4.48 -7.86
CA GLY A 116 1.14 5.60 -8.54
C GLY A 116 1.90 6.92 -8.49
N TYR A 117 2.85 7.07 -7.58
CA TYR A 117 3.81 8.19 -7.57
C TYR A 117 4.48 8.39 -8.94
N TYR A 118 4.83 7.30 -9.61
CA TYR A 118 5.49 7.34 -10.91
C TYR A 118 4.56 7.65 -12.07
N GLY A 119 3.26 7.43 -11.93
CA GLY A 119 2.32 7.45 -13.04
C GLY A 119 2.51 6.29 -14.00
N ASP A 120 1.91 6.37 -15.18
CA ASP A 120 2.07 5.37 -16.23
C ASP A 120 3.36 5.61 -17.01
N LEU A 121 4.36 4.78 -16.80
CA LEU A 121 5.66 4.83 -17.48
C LEU A 121 5.86 3.69 -18.49
N GLY A 122 4.80 2.95 -18.81
CA GLY A 122 4.85 1.87 -19.80
C GLY A 122 5.85 0.78 -19.46
N GLU A 123 6.79 0.53 -20.35
CA GLU A 123 7.80 -0.53 -20.21
C GLU A 123 9.09 -0.09 -19.52
N VAL A 124 9.19 1.19 -19.15
CA VAL A 124 10.37 1.72 -18.48
C VAL A 124 10.56 1.04 -17.13
N VAL A 125 11.76 0.53 -16.87
CA VAL A 125 12.13 -0.01 -15.55
C VAL A 125 12.21 1.14 -14.56
N VAL A 126 11.44 1.02 -13.48
CA VAL A 126 11.26 2.09 -12.49
C VAL A 126 11.89 1.69 -11.17
N THR A 127 12.87 2.47 -10.74
CA THR A 127 13.44 2.40 -9.39
C THR A 127 13.04 3.64 -8.59
N GLU A 128 13.45 3.72 -7.32
CA GLU A 128 13.11 4.85 -6.45
C GLU A 128 13.68 6.19 -6.94
N GLU A 129 14.63 6.16 -7.85
CA GLU A 129 15.29 7.35 -8.43
C GLU A 129 14.62 7.84 -9.72
N GLU A 130 13.67 7.05 -10.28
CA GLU A 130 13.05 7.36 -11.56
C GLU A 130 12.15 8.60 -11.48
N PRO A 131 12.30 9.56 -12.42
CA PRO A 131 11.41 10.71 -12.47
C PRO A 131 9.98 10.29 -12.84
N PRO A 132 8.97 10.90 -12.20
CA PRO A 132 7.58 10.54 -12.42
C PRO A 132 6.98 11.17 -13.68
N HIS A 133 5.94 10.52 -14.20
CA HIS A 133 5.00 11.12 -15.14
C HIS A 133 3.93 11.93 -14.39
N ASN A 134 3.63 13.13 -14.88
CA ASN A 134 2.71 14.03 -14.20
C ASN A 134 1.24 13.62 -14.40
N GLU A 135 0.69 12.92 -13.43
CA GLU A 135 -0.69 12.44 -13.39
C GLU A 135 -1.32 12.71 -12.02
N PHE A 136 -2.62 12.46 -11.89
CA PHE A 136 -3.33 12.63 -10.61
C PHE A 136 -2.70 11.79 -9.50
N THR A 137 -2.39 10.50 -9.77
CA THR A 137 -1.77 9.61 -8.79
C THR A 137 -0.39 10.12 -8.35
N HIS A 138 0.38 10.70 -9.28
CA HIS A 138 1.65 11.35 -8.93
C HIS A 138 1.41 12.54 -7.99
N LYS A 139 0.50 13.44 -8.33
CA LYS A 139 0.20 14.63 -7.50
C LYS A 139 -0.24 14.25 -6.10
N LEU A 140 -1.10 13.24 -6.00
CA LEU A 140 -1.57 12.73 -4.71
C LEU A 140 -0.41 12.19 -3.88
N CYS A 141 0.39 11.30 -4.44
CA CYS A 141 1.51 10.66 -3.74
C CYS A 141 2.65 11.62 -3.43
N ALA A 142 3.02 12.50 -4.37
CA ALA A 142 4.09 13.47 -4.18
C ALA A 142 3.79 14.43 -3.01
N ARG A 143 2.56 14.93 -2.93
CA ARG A 143 2.14 15.78 -1.81
C ARG A 143 2.10 15.01 -0.50
N TRP A 144 1.62 13.78 -0.54
CA TRP A 144 1.57 12.90 0.63
C TRP A 144 2.99 12.65 1.18
N GLU A 145 3.94 12.30 0.31
CA GLU A 145 5.34 12.12 0.67
C GLU A 145 5.98 13.42 1.19
N GLU A 146 5.71 14.54 0.55
CA GLU A 146 6.22 15.86 0.99
C GLU A 146 5.78 16.17 2.42
N ILE A 147 4.51 15.95 2.74
CA ILE A 147 3.99 16.19 4.10
C ILE A 147 4.70 15.28 5.11
N ALA A 148 4.80 13.99 4.82
CA ALA A 148 5.45 13.03 5.71
C ALA A 148 6.92 13.40 5.97
N CYS A 149 7.63 13.84 4.95
CA CYS A 149 9.04 14.23 5.05
C CYS A 149 9.30 15.43 5.97
N ARG A 150 8.28 16.23 6.29
CA ARG A 150 8.39 17.34 7.25
C ARG A 150 8.65 16.87 8.68
N ALA A 151 8.44 15.59 8.97
CA ALA A 151 8.79 15.00 10.26
C ALA A 151 10.27 14.63 10.37
N GLN A 152 11.01 14.60 9.25
CA GLN A 152 12.40 14.15 9.24
C GLN A 152 13.34 15.17 9.87
N ASN A 153 14.11 14.71 10.86
CA ASN A 153 15.15 15.47 11.54
C ASN A 153 16.20 14.50 12.14
N ASP A 154 17.05 14.99 13.01
CA ASP A 154 18.10 14.17 13.65
C ASP A 154 17.54 13.09 14.58
N LYS A 155 16.31 13.22 15.07
CA LYS A 155 15.66 12.28 16.00
C LYS A 155 14.69 11.34 15.31
N THR A 156 14.07 11.78 14.21
CA THR A 156 13.03 11.04 13.48
C THR A 156 13.47 10.83 12.03
N ARG A 157 13.57 9.58 11.62
CA ARG A 157 13.73 9.22 10.20
C ARG A 157 12.37 8.94 9.58
N VAL A 158 12.24 9.16 8.28
CA VAL A 158 10.99 8.95 7.52
C VAL A 158 11.25 7.92 6.43
N CYS A 159 10.41 6.88 6.40
CA CYS A 159 10.34 5.90 5.33
C CYS A 159 9.01 6.06 4.59
N LEU A 160 9.04 6.03 3.27
CA LEU A 160 7.88 6.18 2.41
C LEU A 160 7.64 4.86 1.68
N LEU A 161 6.44 4.32 1.80
CA LEU A 161 6.07 3.03 1.23
C LEU A 161 5.42 3.22 -0.14
N ARG A 162 6.18 3.20 -1.22
CA ARG A 162 5.62 3.19 -2.58
C ARG A 162 5.12 1.79 -2.91
N THR A 163 3.94 1.50 -2.38
CA THR A 163 3.33 0.17 -2.42
C THR A 163 2.72 -0.13 -3.78
N GLY A 164 3.07 -1.28 -4.34
CA GLY A 164 2.41 -1.84 -5.51
C GLY A 164 1.09 -2.51 -5.19
N VAL A 165 0.69 -3.47 -6.02
CA VAL A 165 -0.52 -4.25 -5.81
C VAL A 165 -0.25 -5.34 -4.78
N VAL A 166 -0.90 -5.25 -3.62
CA VAL A 166 -0.76 -6.23 -2.54
C VAL A 166 -1.66 -7.43 -2.80
N LEU A 167 -1.07 -8.60 -2.87
CA LEU A 167 -1.79 -9.87 -3.03
C LEU A 167 -2.05 -10.46 -1.65
N ALA A 168 -3.34 -10.58 -1.30
CA ALA A 168 -3.78 -11.12 -0.02
C ALA A 168 -5.09 -11.91 -0.20
N PRO A 169 -5.35 -12.92 0.67
CA PRO A 169 -6.53 -13.77 0.54
C PRO A 169 -7.84 -13.06 0.87
N ASP A 170 -7.79 -12.00 1.65
CA ASP A 170 -8.95 -11.39 2.32
C ASP A 170 -9.23 -9.94 1.87
N GLY A 171 -8.80 -9.56 0.70
CA GLY A 171 -9.08 -8.21 0.20
C GLY A 171 -8.20 -7.72 -0.93
N GLY A 172 -8.17 -6.41 -1.10
CA GLY A 172 -7.42 -5.76 -2.16
C GLY A 172 -8.00 -6.02 -3.55
N ILE A 173 -7.17 -5.91 -4.57
CA ILE A 173 -7.58 -6.11 -5.96
C ILE A 173 -8.04 -7.55 -6.22
N LEU A 174 -7.43 -8.54 -5.57
CA LEU A 174 -7.84 -9.94 -5.73
C LEU A 174 -9.28 -10.17 -5.30
N GLY A 175 -9.74 -9.51 -4.24
CA GLY A 175 -11.13 -9.61 -3.80
C GLY A 175 -12.12 -9.21 -4.90
N LYS A 176 -11.75 -8.27 -5.76
CA LYS A 176 -12.56 -7.82 -6.90
C LYS A 176 -12.40 -8.71 -8.14
N MET A 177 -11.23 -9.28 -8.34
CA MET A 177 -10.92 -10.12 -9.51
C MET A 177 -11.41 -11.56 -9.37
N LEU A 178 -11.36 -12.12 -8.16
CA LEU A 178 -11.65 -13.53 -7.92
C LEU A 178 -13.04 -13.98 -8.41
N PRO A 179 -14.16 -13.25 -8.16
CA PRO A 179 -15.47 -13.72 -8.61
C PRO A 179 -15.54 -14.05 -10.11
N PRO A 180 -15.22 -13.12 -11.04
CA PRO A 180 -15.27 -13.47 -12.45
C PRO A 180 -14.29 -14.57 -12.85
N PHE A 181 -13.08 -14.60 -12.27
CA PHE A 181 -12.11 -15.66 -12.56
C PHE A 181 -12.58 -17.03 -12.08
N ARG A 182 -13.20 -17.12 -10.92
CA ARG A 182 -13.79 -18.38 -10.40
C ARG A 182 -14.88 -18.96 -11.28
N PHE A 183 -15.62 -18.09 -12.00
CA PHE A 183 -16.63 -18.52 -12.97
C PHE A 183 -16.06 -18.79 -14.37
N GLY A 184 -14.74 -18.70 -14.56
CA GLY A 184 -14.10 -18.89 -15.84
C GLY A 184 -14.29 -17.73 -16.81
N LEU A 185 -14.71 -16.57 -16.32
CA LEU A 185 -14.98 -15.35 -17.09
C LEU A 185 -13.82 -14.35 -17.04
N GLY A 186 -12.70 -14.73 -16.46
CA GLY A 186 -11.52 -13.89 -16.34
C GLY A 186 -10.66 -13.86 -17.60
N GLY A 187 -9.76 -12.88 -17.66
CA GLY A 187 -8.81 -12.74 -18.74
C GLY A 187 -8.04 -11.42 -18.67
N PRO A 188 -7.14 -11.20 -19.64
CA PRO A 188 -6.38 -9.97 -19.73
C PRO A 188 -7.26 -8.74 -19.92
N ILE A 189 -6.78 -7.60 -19.43
CA ILE A 189 -7.46 -6.29 -19.56
C ILE A 189 -6.77 -5.47 -20.65
N GLY A 190 -7.52 -4.96 -21.61
CA GLY A 190 -6.99 -4.16 -22.70
C GLY A 190 -5.95 -4.93 -23.53
N SER A 191 -4.79 -4.33 -23.75
CA SER A 191 -3.69 -5.02 -24.46
C SER A 191 -3.07 -6.15 -23.64
N GLY A 192 -3.22 -6.14 -22.33
CA GLY A 192 -2.56 -7.07 -21.42
C GLY A 192 -1.05 -6.86 -21.28
N ARG A 193 -0.48 -5.85 -21.95
CA ARG A 193 0.96 -5.58 -21.97
C ARG A 193 1.42 -4.69 -20.83
N GLN A 194 0.50 -3.97 -20.18
CA GLN A 194 0.82 -3.12 -19.03
C GLN A 194 1.37 -3.95 -17.89
N TYR A 195 2.39 -3.40 -17.23
CA TYR A 195 3.02 -4.05 -16.09
C TYR A 195 2.19 -3.88 -14.81
N LEU A 196 2.20 -4.92 -14.01
CA LEU A 196 1.62 -4.95 -12.68
C LEU A 196 2.77 -5.20 -11.69
N ALA A 197 3.09 -4.17 -10.91
CA ALA A 197 4.03 -4.29 -9.80
C ALA A 197 3.26 -4.86 -8.61
N TRP A 198 3.52 -6.10 -8.28
CA TRP A 198 2.82 -6.83 -7.22
C TRP A 198 3.73 -7.13 -6.03
N ILE A 199 3.13 -7.35 -4.88
CA ILE A 199 3.81 -7.85 -3.70
C ILE A 199 2.87 -8.77 -2.92
N HIS A 200 3.39 -9.90 -2.44
CA HIS A 200 2.64 -10.75 -1.51
C HIS A 200 2.49 -10.06 -0.16
N ILE A 201 1.35 -10.26 0.51
CA ILE A 201 1.09 -9.63 1.81
C ILE A 201 2.15 -9.95 2.87
N ASP A 202 2.71 -11.16 2.87
CA ASP A 202 3.79 -11.52 3.80
C ASP A 202 5.03 -10.66 3.58
N ASP A 203 5.44 -10.44 2.33
CA ASP A 203 6.58 -9.60 2.01
C ASP A 203 6.31 -8.12 2.29
N MET A 204 5.07 -7.67 2.10
CA MET A 204 4.67 -6.32 2.51
C MET A 204 4.85 -6.10 4.01
N VAL A 205 4.33 -7.02 4.80
CA VAL A 205 4.45 -6.99 6.27
C VAL A 205 5.92 -7.11 6.70
N ASN A 206 6.65 -8.07 6.15
CA ASN A 206 8.06 -8.27 6.46
C ASN A 206 8.91 -7.06 6.07
N GLY A 207 8.59 -6.41 4.95
CA GLY A 207 9.24 -5.17 4.51
C GLY A 207 9.03 -4.03 5.49
N ILE A 208 7.82 -3.85 6.02
CA ILE A 208 7.54 -2.84 7.05
C ILE A 208 8.32 -3.15 8.34
N LEU A 209 8.33 -4.42 8.77
CA LEU A 209 9.13 -4.84 9.93
C LEU A 209 10.62 -4.59 9.72
N TRP A 210 11.12 -4.85 8.52
CA TRP A 210 12.50 -4.57 8.14
C TRP A 210 12.85 -3.08 8.27
N LEU A 211 11.98 -2.21 7.76
CA LEU A 211 12.16 -0.76 7.85
C LEU A 211 12.06 -0.25 9.30
N LEU A 212 11.26 -0.92 10.12
CA LEU A 212 11.13 -0.60 11.54
C LEU A 212 12.43 -0.87 12.30
N ASP A 213 13.11 -1.97 11.97
CA ASP A 213 14.28 -2.47 12.67
C ASP A 213 15.62 -1.95 12.12
N ASN A 214 15.64 -1.29 10.98
CA ASN A 214 16.87 -0.82 10.33
C ASN A 214 16.87 0.70 10.14
N GLU A 215 18.04 1.33 10.26
CA GLU A 215 18.26 2.77 10.13
C GLU A 215 18.17 3.26 8.68
N LEU A 216 17.09 2.93 8.01
CA LEU A 216 16.81 3.30 6.62
C LEU A 216 15.85 4.48 6.55
N ARG A 217 15.93 5.24 5.45
CA ARG A 217 15.07 6.42 5.22
C ARG A 217 14.80 6.65 3.73
N GLY A 218 13.80 7.44 3.45
CA GLY A 218 13.41 7.80 2.10
C GLY A 218 12.38 6.85 1.48
N PRO A 219 12.16 6.94 0.15
CA PRO A 219 11.19 6.11 -0.54
C PRO A 219 11.71 4.69 -0.77
N PHE A 220 10.78 3.72 -0.64
CA PHE A 220 11.03 2.30 -0.93
C PHE A 220 9.91 1.76 -1.81
N ASN A 221 10.25 1.18 -2.94
CA ASN A 221 9.30 0.43 -3.75
C ASN A 221 8.96 -0.88 -3.03
N MET A 222 7.74 -0.96 -2.51
CA MET A 222 7.21 -2.13 -1.85
C MET A 222 6.55 -3.02 -2.89
N VAL A 223 7.39 -3.71 -3.64
CA VAL A 223 7.03 -4.57 -4.78
C VAL A 223 7.93 -5.79 -4.83
N SER A 224 7.45 -6.86 -5.45
CA SER A 224 8.27 -8.02 -5.77
C SER A 224 9.38 -7.64 -6.78
N PRO A 225 10.55 -8.32 -6.76
CA PRO A 225 11.60 -8.12 -7.76
C PRO A 225 11.20 -8.47 -9.20
N TYR A 226 10.09 -9.16 -9.40
CA TYR A 226 9.63 -9.63 -10.71
C TYR A 226 8.23 -9.11 -11.03
N PRO A 227 8.10 -7.83 -11.47
CA PRO A 227 6.83 -7.32 -11.98
C PRO A 227 6.42 -8.11 -13.21
N GLU A 228 5.12 -8.35 -13.37
CA GLU A 228 4.56 -9.11 -14.47
C GLU A 228 3.59 -8.27 -15.29
N ARG A 229 3.44 -8.62 -16.58
CA ARG A 229 2.40 -8.01 -17.40
C ARG A 229 1.03 -8.48 -16.96
N ASN A 230 0.02 -7.67 -17.18
CA ASN A 230 -1.38 -8.02 -16.89
C ASN A 230 -1.78 -9.36 -17.51
N GLU A 231 -1.30 -9.64 -18.72
CA GLU A 231 -1.57 -10.90 -19.41
C GLU A 231 -1.02 -12.10 -18.65
N GLN A 232 0.24 -12.06 -18.19
CA GLN A 232 0.82 -13.11 -17.36
C GLN A 232 0.10 -13.25 -16.03
N PHE A 233 -0.27 -12.12 -15.43
CA PHE A 233 -1.05 -12.13 -14.19
C PHE A 233 -2.40 -12.83 -14.35
N ALA A 234 -3.12 -12.53 -15.44
CA ALA A 234 -4.40 -13.17 -15.73
C ALA A 234 -4.25 -14.68 -15.92
N HIS A 235 -3.23 -15.11 -16.66
CA HIS A 235 -2.95 -16.53 -16.85
C HIS A 235 -2.57 -17.23 -15.55
N ALA A 236 -1.71 -16.62 -14.76
CA ALA A 236 -1.28 -17.18 -13.47
C ALA A 236 -2.47 -17.30 -12.49
N LEU A 237 -3.35 -16.32 -12.44
CA LEU A 237 -4.54 -16.36 -11.59
C LEU A 237 -5.53 -17.45 -12.05
N GLY A 238 -5.75 -17.55 -13.36
CA GLY A 238 -6.57 -18.62 -13.94
C GLY A 238 -6.00 -20.00 -13.60
N HIS A 239 -4.71 -20.16 -13.71
CA HIS A 239 -4.02 -21.42 -13.38
C HIS A 239 -4.16 -21.75 -11.89
N ALA A 240 -3.95 -20.79 -11.01
CA ALA A 240 -4.11 -20.98 -9.56
C ALA A 240 -5.54 -21.40 -9.16
N LEU A 241 -6.53 -20.96 -9.91
CA LEU A 241 -7.96 -21.27 -9.68
C LEU A 241 -8.45 -22.51 -10.45
N HIS A 242 -7.61 -23.09 -11.31
CA HIS A 242 -8.00 -24.16 -12.24
C HIS A 242 -9.17 -23.74 -13.12
N ARG A 243 -9.13 -22.52 -13.65
CA ARG A 243 -10.14 -21.93 -14.52
C ARG A 243 -9.49 -21.29 -15.75
N PRO A 244 -10.17 -21.34 -16.92
CA PRO A 244 -9.68 -20.60 -18.09
C PRO A 244 -9.68 -19.10 -17.81
N ALA A 245 -8.71 -18.38 -18.36
CA ALA A 245 -8.56 -16.93 -18.22
C ALA A 245 -8.30 -16.31 -19.61
N ILE A 246 -9.22 -16.55 -20.54
CA ILE A 246 -9.07 -16.21 -21.97
C ILE A 246 -9.98 -15.08 -22.43
N LEU A 247 -10.94 -14.66 -21.61
CA LEU A 247 -11.90 -13.62 -21.98
C LEU A 247 -11.30 -12.24 -21.75
N ARG A 248 -10.76 -11.68 -22.81
CA ARG A 248 -10.15 -10.34 -22.78
C ARG A 248 -11.22 -9.26 -22.60
N VAL A 249 -11.00 -8.36 -21.64
CA VAL A 249 -11.86 -7.20 -21.43
C VAL A 249 -11.34 -6.03 -22.27
N PRO A 250 -12.10 -5.48 -23.20
CA PRO A 250 -11.65 -4.35 -24.02
C PRO A 250 -11.35 -3.11 -23.18
N ALA A 251 -10.31 -2.35 -23.55
CA ALA A 251 -9.96 -1.10 -22.88
C ALA A 251 -11.11 -0.09 -22.89
N THR A 252 -11.89 -0.04 -23.98
CA THR A 252 -13.07 0.82 -24.10
C THR A 252 -14.13 0.51 -23.05
N ALA A 253 -14.36 -0.78 -22.76
CA ALA A 253 -15.30 -1.20 -21.72
C ALA A 253 -14.81 -0.78 -20.33
N ILE A 254 -13.53 -0.91 -20.05
CA ILE A 254 -12.93 -0.47 -18.79
C ILE A 254 -13.03 1.04 -18.62
N ARG A 255 -12.73 1.82 -19.66
CA ARG A 255 -12.86 3.28 -19.62
C ARG A 255 -14.31 3.73 -19.40
N LEU A 256 -15.28 3.05 -20.02
CA LEU A 256 -16.69 3.35 -19.82
C LEU A 256 -17.14 3.07 -18.38
N LEU A 257 -16.68 1.93 -17.82
CA LEU A 257 -17.05 1.50 -16.46
C LEU A 257 -16.37 2.35 -15.38
N MET A 258 -15.07 2.57 -15.50
CA MET A 258 -14.25 3.20 -14.45
C MET A 258 -14.02 4.71 -14.66
N GLY A 259 -14.16 5.20 -15.89
CA GLY A 259 -13.85 6.59 -16.22
C GLY A 259 -12.35 6.87 -16.08
N GLU A 260 -11.98 7.99 -15.47
CA GLU A 260 -10.58 8.41 -15.29
C GLU A 260 -9.76 7.42 -14.47
N SER A 261 -10.37 6.74 -13.50
CA SER A 261 -9.68 5.73 -12.68
C SER A 261 -9.26 4.49 -13.44
N SER A 262 -9.69 4.34 -14.71
CA SER A 262 -9.25 3.24 -15.58
C SER A 262 -7.73 3.17 -15.77
N VAL A 263 -7.02 4.29 -15.58
CA VAL A 263 -5.54 4.33 -15.62
C VAL A 263 -4.90 3.37 -14.61
N LEU A 264 -5.57 3.06 -13.50
CA LEU A 264 -5.08 2.14 -12.49
C LEU A 264 -4.93 0.71 -13.00
N VAL A 265 -5.71 0.32 -14.01
CA VAL A 265 -5.69 -1.04 -14.57
C VAL A 265 -5.24 -1.10 -16.02
N LEU A 266 -5.35 -0.01 -16.76
CA LEU A 266 -4.89 0.10 -18.16
C LEU A 266 -3.44 0.57 -18.29
N GLY A 267 -2.94 1.30 -17.28
CA GLY A 267 -1.54 1.69 -17.15
C GLY A 267 -0.83 0.81 -16.13
N GLY A 268 0.40 1.15 -15.82
CA GLY A 268 1.16 0.45 -14.80
C GLY A 268 2.61 0.89 -14.74
N GLN A 269 3.34 0.25 -13.85
CA GLN A 269 4.77 0.49 -13.65
C GLN A 269 5.52 -0.82 -13.60
N ARG A 270 6.64 -0.87 -14.31
CA ARG A 270 7.63 -1.94 -14.18
C ARG A 270 8.58 -1.60 -13.02
N ALA A 271 8.01 -1.53 -11.80
CA ALA A 271 8.74 -1.09 -10.62
C ALA A 271 9.56 -2.22 -10.01
N LEU A 272 10.80 -1.90 -9.61
CA LEU A 272 11.73 -2.80 -8.94
C LEU A 272 12.06 -2.28 -7.54
N PRO A 273 12.24 -3.17 -6.55
CA PRO A 273 12.55 -2.80 -5.17
C PRO A 273 14.05 -2.61 -4.96
N LYS A 274 14.68 -1.72 -5.71
CA LYS A 274 16.14 -1.54 -5.72
C LYS A 274 16.70 -1.27 -4.32
N LYS A 275 16.10 -0.32 -3.60
CA LYS A 275 16.60 0.06 -2.26
C LYS A 275 16.42 -1.03 -1.22
N LEU A 276 15.32 -1.79 -1.23
CA LEU A 276 15.14 -2.93 -0.34
C LEU A 276 16.16 -4.03 -0.61
N GLU A 277 16.41 -4.34 -1.88
CA GLU A 277 17.39 -5.35 -2.26
C GLU A 277 18.82 -4.93 -1.88
N GLU A 278 19.19 -3.69 -2.16
CA GLU A 278 20.51 -3.14 -1.77
C GLU A 278 20.70 -3.09 -0.24
N ALA A 279 19.61 -2.90 0.51
CA ALA A 279 19.63 -2.93 1.97
C ALA A 279 19.70 -4.35 2.56
N GLY A 280 19.61 -5.38 1.73
CA GLY A 280 19.70 -6.77 2.14
C GLY A 280 18.38 -7.42 2.55
N PHE A 281 17.24 -6.80 2.24
CA PHE A 281 15.94 -7.40 2.48
C PHE A 281 15.74 -8.68 1.63
N ALA A 282 15.36 -9.77 2.29
CA ALA A 282 15.10 -11.04 1.62
C ALA A 282 13.61 -11.23 1.39
N PHE A 283 13.19 -11.21 0.12
CA PHE A 283 11.84 -11.54 -0.27
C PHE A 283 11.58 -13.05 -0.10
N ARG A 284 10.38 -13.40 0.30
CA ARG A 284 9.91 -14.79 0.34
C ARG A 284 9.25 -15.21 -0.97
N TRP A 285 8.55 -14.28 -1.63
CA TRP A 285 7.73 -14.54 -2.81
C TRP A 285 8.29 -13.84 -4.04
N TYR A 286 8.97 -14.60 -4.89
CA TYR A 286 9.53 -14.13 -6.16
C TYR A 286 8.68 -14.53 -7.36
N ASP A 287 8.04 -15.67 -7.28
CA ASP A 287 7.25 -16.25 -8.36
C ASP A 287 5.78 -15.90 -8.18
N LEU A 288 5.19 -15.30 -9.21
CA LEU A 288 3.78 -14.87 -9.16
C LEU A 288 2.81 -16.06 -9.05
N GLU A 289 3.08 -17.17 -9.73
CA GLU A 289 2.20 -18.35 -9.67
C GLU A 289 2.18 -18.94 -8.26
N GLU A 290 3.33 -19.07 -7.63
CA GLU A 290 3.43 -19.53 -6.23
C GLU A 290 2.72 -18.58 -5.26
N ALA A 291 2.92 -17.28 -5.43
CA ALA A 291 2.27 -16.25 -4.61
C ALA A 291 0.74 -16.30 -4.75
N LEU A 292 0.24 -16.40 -5.97
CA LEU A 292 -1.20 -16.51 -6.23
C LEU A 292 -1.78 -17.82 -5.70
N ALA A 293 -1.09 -18.93 -5.89
CA ALA A 293 -1.52 -20.23 -5.35
C ALA A 293 -1.65 -20.20 -3.81
N ASP A 294 -0.79 -19.46 -3.13
CA ASP A 294 -0.87 -19.29 -1.68
C ASP A 294 -2.09 -18.47 -1.26
N VAL A 295 -2.34 -17.33 -1.90
CA VAL A 295 -3.41 -16.42 -1.48
C VAL A 295 -4.82 -16.82 -1.93
N VAL A 296 -4.99 -17.74 -2.88
CA VAL A 296 -6.30 -18.20 -3.36
C VAL A 296 -6.76 -19.54 -2.76
N ARG A 297 -5.96 -20.14 -1.89
CA ARG A 297 -6.29 -21.39 -1.17
C ARG A 297 -7.53 -21.32 -0.33
#